data_fbcb3924b3fc8d186b65f6e6eadcb633
#
_entry.id   fbcb3924b3fc8d186b65f6e6eadcb633
#
_cell.length_a   1.000
_cell.length_b   1.000
_cell.length_c   1.000
_cell.angle_alpha   90.00
_cell.angle_beta   90.00
_cell.angle_gamma   90.00
#
_symmetry.space_group_name_H-M   'P 1'
#
loop_
_entity.id
_entity.type
_entity.pdbx_description
1 polymer ?
#
loop_
_entity_poly.entity_id
_entity_poly.type
_entity_poly.pdbx_seq_one_letter_code
_entity_poly.pdbx_strand_id
1 'polypeptide(L)'
;YNGQTYVDTMSKEAIAEFIRITHERYFETVGDEFGKSIPTIFTDEPQIFMMETLKFAEDKSEIRVPWTTDFPETFKETYGFDLTEKLPEIFWDKQNGEISFARYAYHDHTCERFAEAFFDQCGKWCKEHNIVLTGHVMEEPNLFSQTHALGEAMRTYRGFELPGIDMLCNSVELSTAKQAQSASHQYGREGVLSELYGVTNWTFDFRGHKFQGDWQAALGVTERVHHLSWYSMKGSAKRDYPASISYQSPWYKNYSYVEDHFARISTALTRGVPDVNVAVIHPIESYW
;
A
#
# COMPACT_ATOMS: atom_id res chain seq x y z
N TYR A 1 -9.19 17.30 -2.50
CA TYR A 1 -9.69 16.51 -1.37
C TYR A 1 -10.26 17.46 -0.34
N ASN A 2 -11.52 17.32 0.02
CA ASN A 2 -12.21 18.29 0.90
C ASN A 2 -12.03 19.76 0.47
N GLY A 3 -11.95 20.04 -0.85
CA GLY A 3 -11.66 21.37 -1.39
C GLY A 3 -10.20 21.82 -1.28
N GLN A 4 -9.29 20.92 -0.93
CA GLN A 4 -7.86 21.14 -0.83
C GLN A 4 -7.08 20.19 -1.76
N THR A 5 -5.85 20.52 -2.04
CA THR A 5 -4.94 19.65 -2.80
C THR A 5 -4.46 18.49 -1.91
N TYR A 6 -4.21 17.34 -2.55
CA TYR A 6 -3.49 16.24 -1.91
C TYR A 6 -1.99 16.58 -1.80
N VAL A 7 -1.27 15.99 -0.85
CA VAL A 7 0.17 16.15 -0.74
C VAL A 7 0.88 15.54 -1.94
N ASP A 8 1.91 16.19 -2.45
CA ASP A 8 2.75 15.62 -3.50
C ASP A 8 3.63 14.49 -2.92
N THR A 9 3.18 13.26 -3.12
CA THR A 9 3.83 12.06 -2.59
C THR A 9 5.14 11.69 -3.32
N MET A 10 5.46 12.35 -4.42
CA MET A 10 6.73 12.21 -5.14
C MET A 10 7.73 13.31 -4.81
N SER A 11 7.34 14.34 -4.06
CA SER A 11 8.22 15.41 -3.61
C SER A 11 8.87 15.07 -2.28
N LYS A 12 10.20 14.97 -2.27
CA LYS A 12 10.97 14.72 -1.04
C LYS A 12 10.77 15.82 -0.01
N GLU A 13 10.68 17.08 -0.45
CA GLU A 13 10.45 18.24 0.42
C GLU A 13 9.05 18.22 1.04
N ALA A 14 8.03 17.90 0.25
CA ALA A 14 6.66 17.82 0.74
C ALA A 14 6.49 16.70 1.77
N ILE A 15 7.11 15.55 1.55
CA ILE A 15 7.08 14.45 2.51
C ILE A 15 7.95 14.73 3.75
N ALA A 16 9.09 15.39 3.60
CA ALA A 16 9.86 15.85 4.77
C ALA A 16 9.02 16.78 5.66
N GLU A 17 8.26 17.70 5.06
CA GLU A 17 7.34 18.56 5.80
C GLU A 17 6.18 17.76 6.42
N PHE A 18 5.62 16.80 5.71
CA PHE A 18 4.62 15.88 6.27
C PHE A 18 5.15 15.14 7.51
N ILE A 19 6.37 14.62 7.47
CA ILE A 19 7.03 13.97 8.61
C ILE A 19 7.17 14.97 9.76
N ARG A 20 7.62 16.18 9.48
CA ARG A 20 7.79 17.22 10.50
C ARG A 20 6.50 17.60 11.21
N ILE A 21 5.38 17.74 10.49
CA ILE A 21 4.11 18.15 11.09
C ILE A 21 3.29 17.01 11.70
N THR A 22 3.63 15.76 11.40
CA THR A 22 2.96 14.57 11.92
C THR A 22 3.86 13.74 12.82
N HIS A 23 4.86 13.09 12.26
CA HIS A 23 5.71 12.12 12.96
C HIS A 23 6.50 12.76 14.10
N GLU A 24 7.17 13.90 13.85
CA GLU A 24 7.91 14.63 14.88
C GLU A 24 7.01 15.09 16.04
N ARG A 25 5.77 15.49 15.74
CA ARG A 25 4.81 15.89 16.78
C ARG A 25 4.42 14.73 17.69
N TYR A 26 4.26 13.54 17.13
CA TYR A 26 4.05 12.34 17.94
C TYR A 26 5.28 12.01 18.76
N PHE A 27 6.47 12.08 18.16
CA PHE A 27 7.72 11.81 18.87
C PHE A 27 7.96 12.79 20.01
N GLU A 28 7.76 14.09 19.79
CA GLU A 28 7.86 15.11 20.85
C GLU A 28 6.91 14.85 22.03
N THR A 29 5.76 14.23 21.77
CA THR A 29 4.71 14.06 22.80
C THR A 29 4.77 12.71 23.48
N VAL A 30 5.05 11.63 22.75
CA VAL A 30 4.95 10.23 23.22
C VAL A 30 6.14 9.37 22.77
N GLY A 31 7.22 9.96 22.31
CA GLY A 31 8.39 9.25 21.76
C GLY A 31 9.02 8.23 22.73
N ASP A 32 8.92 8.48 24.05
CA ASP A 32 9.37 7.54 25.07
C ASP A 32 8.62 6.20 25.05
N GLU A 33 7.44 6.15 24.42
CA GLU A 33 6.61 4.97 24.26
C GLU A 33 6.86 4.22 22.94
N PHE A 34 7.66 4.79 22.03
CA PHE A 34 7.96 4.17 20.74
C PHE A 34 8.74 2.87 20.92
N GLY A 35 8.34 1.85 20.18
CA GLY A 35 8.87 0.48 20.33
C GLY A 35 8.44 -0.23 21.61
N LYS A 36 7.51 0.34 22.38
CA LYS A 36 6.94 -0.21 23.62
C LYS A 36 5.43 -0.31 23.50
N SER A 37 4.69 0.64 24.08
CA SER A 37 3.23 0.71 24.00
C SER A 37 2.71 1.28 22.67
N ILE A 38 3.57 1.98 21.92
CA ILE A 38 3.32 2.47 20.57
C ILE A 38 4.32 1.79 19.61
N PRO A 39 4.00 0.59 19.09
CA PRO A 39 4.97 -0.19 18.32
C PRO A 39 5.07 0.26 16.84
N THR A 40 4.00 0.84 16.27
CA THR A 40 3.93 1.12 14.85
C THR A 40 3.32 2.48 14.52
N ILE A 41 3.72 3.02 13.35
CA ILE A 41 2.97 4.04 12.61
C ILE A 41 2.36 3.35 11.40
N PHE A 42 1.05 3.53 11.20
CA PHE A 42 0.31 2.93 10.11
C PHE A 42 0.00 4.00 9.05
N THR A 43 0.24 3.66 7.78
CA THR A 43 -0.15 4.48 6.63
C THR A 43 -1.20 3.78 5.80
N ASP A 44 -2.25 4.53 5.44
CA ASP A 44 -3.42 4.06 4.74
C ASP A 44 -3.41 4.62 3.31
N GLU A 45 -3.16 3.76 2.34
CA GLU A 45 -3.27 3.98 0.89
C GLU A 45 -2.59 5.25 0.33
N PRO A 46 -1.30 5.51 0.62
CA PRO A 46 -0.60 6.57 -0.10
C PRO A 46 -0.54 6.25 -1.60
N GLN A 47 -0.74 7.26 -2.44
CA GLN A 47 -0.87 7.08 -3.89
C GLN A 47 -0.23 8.24 -4.66
N ILE A 48 0.07 7.98 -5.94
CA ILE A 48 0.58 9.00 -6.88
C ILE A 48 -0.53 9.77 -7.60
N PHE A 49 -1.76 9.60 -7.18
CA PHE A 49 -2.97 9.99 -7.86
C PHE A 49 -3.36 9.04 -9.02
N MET A 50 -4.67 8.87 -9.25
CA MET A 50 -5.14 7.97 -10.31
C MET A 50 -4.74 8.49 -11.69
N MET A 51 -3.81 7.78 -12.33
CA MET A 51 -3.39 8.07 -13.68
C MET A 51 -4.51 7.78 -14.68
N GLU A 52 -4.81 8.71 -15.56
CA GLU A 52 -5.78 8.56 -16.63
C GLU A 52 -5.06 8.48 -17.97
N THR A 53 -5.41 7.49 -18.78
CA THR A 53 -4.84 7.29 -20.12
C THR A 53 -5.87 7.53 -21.20
N LEU A 54 -5.43 7.89 -22.39
CA LEU A 54 -6.30 7.97 -23.57
C LEU A 54 -6.82 6.58 -23.92
N LYS A 55 -8.09 6.48 -24.28
CA LYS A 55 -8.77 5.22 -24.64
C LYS A 55 -8.54 4.80 -26.08
N PHE A 56 -8.32 5.76 -26.96
CA PHE A 56 -8.07 5.57 -28.39
C PHE A 56 -7.35 6.82 -28.97
N ALA A 57 -6.80 6.72 -30.15
CA ALA A 57 -5.91 7.75 -30.73
C ALA A 57 -6.56 9.13 -30.91
N GLU A 58 -7.87 9.19 -31.17
CA GLU A 58 -8.63 10.45 -31.37
C GLU A 58 -9.30 10.93 -30.08
N ASP A 59 -9.08 10.26 -28.94
CA ASP A 59 -9.64 10.67 -27.65
C ASP A 59 -9.12 12.06 -27.26
N LYS A 60 -10.04 12.97 -26.95
CA LYS A 60 -9.76 14.35 -26.54
C LYS A 60 -10.13 14.62 -25.08
N SER A 61 -10.37 13.56 -24.32
CA SER A 61 -10.64 13.70 -22.90
C SER A 61 -9.41 14.29 -22.18
N GLU A 62 -9.69 14.97 -21.09
CA GLU A 62 -8.60 15.37 -20.17
C GLU A 62 -7.97 14.11 -19.59
N ILE A 63 -6.65 14.12 -19.52
CA ILE A 63 -5.87 13.06 -18.89
C ILE A 63 -5.04 13.66 -17.76
N ARG A 64 -4.72 12.84 -16.79
CA ARG A 64 -3.88 13.19 -15.65
C ARG A 64 -2.77 12.16 -15.53
N VAL A 65 -1.57 12.67 -15.34
CA VAL A 65 -0.39 11.83 -15.16
C VAL A 65 0.38 12.29 -13.93
N PRO A 66 0.96 11.38 -13.17
CA PRO A 66 1.84 11.71 -12.06
C PRO A 66 2.97 12.66 -12.49
N TRP A 67 3.17 13.72 -11.70
CA TRP A 67 4.20 14.71 -11.93
C TRP A 67 4.58 15.43 -10.64
N THR A 68 5.85 15.80 -10.50
CA THR A 68 6.33 16.64 -9.41
C THR A 68 7.24 17.74 -9.95
N THR A 69 7.52 18.76 -9.15
CA THR A 69 8.20 19.98 -9.64
C THR A 69 9.57 19.71 -10.24
N ASP A 70 10.38 18.86 -9.64
CA ASP A 70 11.74 18.52 -10.06
C ASP A 70 11.80 17.27 -10.97
N PHE A 71 10.64 16.78 -11.44
CA PHE A 71 10.55 15.56 -12.23
C PHE A 71 11.37 15.62 -13.53
N PRO A 72 11.32 16.72 -14.33
CA PRO A 72 12.10 16.78 -15.56
C PRO A 72 13.62 16.72 -15.33
N GLU A 73 14.10 17.41 -14.31
CA GLU A 73 15.51 17.47 -13.95
C GLU A 73 16.02 16.10 -13.50
N THR A 74 15.35 15.50 -12.54
CA THR A 74 15.73 14.18 -11.99
C THR A 74 15.57 13.06 -13.01
N PHE A 75 14.57 13.16 -13.88
CA PHE A 75 14.42 12.25 -15.02
C PHE A 75 15.61 12.34 -15.98
N LYS A 76 15.98 13.56 -16.35
CA LYS A 76 17.12 13.79 -17.27
C LYS A 76 18.44 13.32 -16.67
N GLU A 77 18.64 13.53 -15.39
CA GLU A 77 19.81 13.01 -14.66
C GLU A 77 19.89 11.49 -14.71
N THR A 78 18.74 10.82 -14.54
CA THR A 78 18.67 9.35 -14.50
C THR A 78 18.78 8.70 -15.87
N TYR A 79 18.08 9.22 -16.88
CA TYR A 79 17.93 8.56 -18.19
C TYR A 79 18.71 9.24 -19.32
N GLY A 80 19.29 10.41 -19.10
CA GLY A 80 20.20 11.10 -20.03
C GLY A 80 19.51 11.83 -21.19
N PHE A 81 18.19 12.00 -21.16
CA PHE A 81 17.45 12.75 -22.18
C PHE A 81 16.31 13.57 -21.56
N ASP A 82 15.80 14.54 -22.30
CA ASP A 82 14.71 15.40 -21.86
C ASP A 82 13.36 14.76 -22.13
N LEU A 83 12.61 14.47 -21.08
CA LEU A 83 11.28 13.86 -21.18
C LEU A 83 10.30 14.76 -21.93
N THR A 84 10.42 16.08 -21.77
CA THR A 84 9.47 17.03 -22.38
C THR A 84 9.46 16.97 -23.91
N GLU A 85 10.58 16.59 -24.52
CA GLU A 85 10.69 16.36 -25.97
C GLU A 85 10.01 15.06 -26.41
N LYS A 86 9.70 14.17 -25.46
CA LYS A 86 9.14 12.83 -25.67
C LYS A 86 7.75 12.62 -25.08
N LEU A 87 7.13 13.66 -24.52
CA LEU A 87 5.79 13.57 -23.91
C LEU A 87 4.74 12.82 -24.76
N PRO A 88 4.66 13.02 -26.09
CA PRO A 88 3.71 12.27 -26.91
C PRO A 88 3.88 10.75 -26.84
N GLU A 89 5.10 10.26 -26.60
CA GLU A 89 5.38 8.83 -26.52
C GLU A 89 4.83 8.19 -25.24
N ILE A 90 4.47 8.97 -24.20
CA ILE A 90 3.81 8.47 -23.00
C ILE A 90 2.36 8.06 -23.30
N PHE A 91 1.70 8.76 -24.22
CA PHE A 91 0.27 8.63 -24.48
C PHE A 91 -0.07 7.83 -25.73
N TRP A 92 0.78 7.86 -26.74
CA TRP A 92 0.54 7.21 -28.02
C TRP A 92 1.63 6.21 -28.36
N ASP A 93 1.21 5.13 -28.98
CA ASP A 93 2.14 4.12 -29.49
C ASP A 93 2.97 4.69 -30.65
N LYS A 94 4.20 4.25 -30.72
CA LYS A 94 5.07 4.53 -31.85
C LYS A 94 4.58 3.80 -33.08
N GLN A 95 4.96 4.35 -34.26
CA GLN A 95 4.64 3.71 -35.51
C GLN A 95 5.21 2.29 -35.57
N ASN A 96 4.46 1.37 -36.19
CA ASN A 96 4.85 -0.04 -36.37
C ASN A 96 4.93 -0.86 -35.07
N GLY A 97 4.35 -0.41 -33.96
CA GLY A 97 4.34 -1.13 -32.67
C GLY A 97 5.70 -1.16 -31.97
N GLU A 98 6.59 -0.22 -32.28
CA GLU A 98 7.84 -0.08 -31.54
C GLU A 98 7.57 0.34 -30.09
N ILE A 99 8.29 -0.31 -29.16
CA ILE A 99 8.23 0.03 -27.74
C ILE A 99 8.87 1.42 -27.52
N SER A 100 8.20 2.28 -26.75
CA SER A 100 8.77 3.56 -26.35
C SER A 100 9.60 3.41 -25.09
N PHE A 101 10.91 3.65 -25.21
CA PHE A 101 11.77 3.72 -24.04
C PHE A 101 11.43 4.94 -23.15
N ALA A 102 10.91 6.03 -23.72
CA ALA A 102 10.50 7.19 -22.93
C ALA A 102 9.27 6.87 -22.05
N ARG A 103 8.32 6.07 -22.54
CA ARG A 103 7.18 5.60 -21.74
C ARG A 103 7.65 4.71 -20.60
N TYR A 104 8.47 3.69 -20.90
CA TYR A 104 9.06 2.84 -19.88
C TYR A 104 9.80 3.68 -18.81
N ALA A 105 10.71 4.55 -19.23
CA ALA A 105 11.48 5.39 -18.32
C ALA A 105 10.61 6.32 -17.46
N TYR A 106 9.51 6.84 -18.03
CA TYR A 106 8.55 7.65 -17.29
C TYR A 106 7.89 6.87 -16.15
N HIS A 107 7.40 5.67 -16.42
CA HIS A 107 6.78 4.83 -15.38
C HIS A 107 7.79 4.38 -14.35
N ASP A 108 8.97 3.94 -14.76
CA ASP A 108 10.06 3.56 -13.87
C ASP A 108 10.47 4.71 -12.94
N HIS A 109 10.65 5.91 -13.50
CA HIS A 109 10.97 7.10 -12.70
C HIS A 109 9.85 7.49 -11.74
N THR A 110 8.60 7.42 -12.18
CA THR A 110 7.44 7.67 -11.33
C THR A 110 7.41 6.73 -10.11
N CYS A 111 7.61 5.44 -10.35
CA CYS A 111 7.64 4.43 -9.28
C CYS A 111 8.79 4.69 -8.29
N GLU A 112 9.99 4.98 -8.82
CA GLU A 112 11.15 5.25 -7.99
C GLU A 112 10.99 6.53 -7.17
N ARG A 113 10.52 7.62 -7.79
CA ARG A 113 10.26 8.88 -7.09
C ARG A 113 9.26 8.73 -5.96
N PHE A 114 8.19 7.98 -6.18
CA PHE A 114 7.19 7.70 -5.14
C PHE A 114 7.77 6.87 -4.01
N ALA A 115 8.49 5.80 -4.34
CA ALA A 115 9.11 4.95 -3.33
C ALA A 115 10.14 5.72 -2.49
N GLU A 116 11.03 6.49 -3.13
CA GLU A 116 12.04 7.29 -2.43
C GLU A 116 11.44 8.42 -1.58
N ALA A 117 10.48 9.17 -2.15
CA ALA A 117 9.96 10.34 -1.48
C ALA A 117 9.09 9.98 -0.30
N PHE A 118 8.20 9.00 -0.42
CA PHE A 118 7.27 8.64 0.65
C PHE A 118 7.81 7.50 1.52
N PHE A 119 8.00 6.31 0.93
CA PHE A 119 8.23 5.10 1.74
C PHE A 119 9.63 5.05 2.36
N ASP A 120 10.66 5.40 1.58
CA ASP A 120 12.03 5.38 2.10
C ASP A 120 12.23 6.44 3.18
N GLN A 121 11.68 7.66 3.00
CA GLN A 121 11.79 8.72 4.01
C GLN A 121 11.04 8.36 5.29
N CYS A 122 9.77 7.94 5.18
CA CYS A 122 8.98 7.53 6.35
C CYS A 122 9.59 6.33 7.05
N GLY A 123 10.00 5.30 6.29
CA GLY A 123 10.64 4.11 6.85
C GLY A 123 11.96 4.41 7.55
N LYS A 124 12.79 5.26 6.94
CA LYS A 124 14.04 5.71 7.55
C LYS A 124 13.79 6.44 8.87
N TRP A 125 12.86 7.41 8.85
CA TRP A 125 12.51 8.16 10.06
C TRP A 125 12.01 7.22 11.17
N CYS A 126 11.10 6.31 10.85
CA CYS A 126 10.56 5.35 11.80
C CYS A 126 11.67 4.48 12.42
N LYS A 127 12.59 3.98 11.61
CA LYS A 127 13.73 3.19 12.07
C LYS A 127 14.66 3.96 13.01
N GLU A 128 14.94 5.22 12.69
CA GLU A 128 15.77 6.11 13.51
C GLU A 128 15.12 6.45 14.85
N HIS A 129 13.78 6.34 14.95
CA HIS A 129 13.01 6.63 16.17
C HIS A 129 12.46 5.38 16.87
N ASN A 130 12.98 4.20 16.55
CA ASN A 130 12.60 2.92 17.19
C ASN A 130 11.09 2.63 17.12
N ILE A 131 10.47 2.92 16.00
CA ILE A 131 9.07 2.59 15.70
C ILE A 131 8.98 1.93 14.33
N VAL A 132 8.02 1.04 14.12
CA VAL A 132 7.86 0.30 12.87
C VAL A 132 6.95 1.08 11.91
N LEU A 133 7.38 1.28 10.66
CA LEU A 133 6.46 1.71 9.60
C LEU A 133 5.71 0.49 9.07
N THR A 134 4.39 0.55 9.10
CA THR A 134 3.49 -0.45 8.53
C THR A 134 2.33 0.23 7.81
N GLY A 135 1.47 -0.56 7.19
CA GLY A 135 0.32 -0.11 6.41
C GLY A 135 0.26 -0.81 5.06
N HIS A 136 -0.57 -0.32 4.20
CA HIS A 136 -0.78 -0.87 2.85
C HIS A 136 -0.76 0.24 1.80
N VAL A 137 -0.66 -0.19 0.56
CA VAL A 137 -0.76 0.68 -0.61
C VAL A 137 -2.12 0.49 -1.29
N MET A 138 -2.35 1.14 -2.41
CA MET A 138 -3.63 1.16 -3.07
C MET A 138 -3.59 0.33 -4.36
N GLU A 139 -4.68 -0.41 -4.65
CA GLU A 139 -4.88 -1.01 -5.97
C GLU A 139 -3.83 -2.07 -6.39
N GLU A 140 -3.43 -2.95 -5.48
CA GLU A 140 -2.41 -3.99 -5.72
C GLU A 140 -2.82 -5.18 -6.58
N PRO A 141 -4.12 -5.50 -6.82
CA PRO A 141 -4.51 -6.82 -7.32
C PRO A 141 -4.08 -7.11 -8.76
N ASN A 142 -3.85 -6.10 -9.60
CA ASN A 142 -3.46 -6.30 -10.99
C ASN A 142 -2.55 -5.20 -11.54
N LEU A 143 -1.92 -5.46 -12.69
CA LEU A 143 -0.93 -4.54 -13.28
C LEU A 143 -1.53 -3.21 -13.71
N PHE A 144 -2.78 -3.23 -14.21
CA PHE A 144 -3.49 -2.02 -14.60
C PHE A 144 -3.72 -1.11 -13.39
N SER A 145 -4.34 -1.63 -12.34
CA SER A 145 -4.68 -0.83 -11.16
C SER A 145 -3.44 -0.31 -10.46
N GLN A 146 -2.39 -1.12 -10.33
CA GLN A 146 -1.10 -0.67 -9.78
C GLN A 146 -0.51 0.50 -10.56
N THR A 147 -0.39 0.37 -11.88
CA THR A 147 0.17 1.43 -12.73
C THR A 147 -0.59 2.74 -12.57
N HIS A 148 -1.92 2.69 -12.41
CA HIS A 148 -2.76 3.88 -12.28
C HIS A 148 -2.66 4.55 -10.91
N ALA A 149 -2.57 3.78 -9.83
CA ALA A 149 -2.68 4.31 -8.47
C ALA A 149 -1.33 4.54 -7.78
N LEU A 150 -0.34 3.69 -8.04
CA LEU A 150 0.92 3.67 -7.29
C LEU A 150 2.17 3.36 -8.13
N GLY A 151 1.99 3.00 -9.39
CA GLY A 151 3.06 2.60 -10.29
C GLY A 151 3.44 1.13 -10.13
N GLU A 152 3.97 0.73 -8.99
CA GLU A 152 4.39 -0.63 -8.68
C GLU A 152 4.32 -0.91 -7.17
N ALA A 153 3.56 -1.93 -6.76
CA ALA A 153 3.37 -2.27 -5.35
C ALA A 153 4.65 -2.78 -4.68
N MET A 154 5.38 -3.70 -5.32
CA MET A 154 6.52 -4.35 -4.68
C MET A 154 7.67 -3.40 -4.39
N ARG A 155 7.87 -2.37 -5.20
CA ARG A 155 8.90 -1.34 -4.98
C ARG A 155 8.61 -0.51 -3.74
N THR A 156 7.35 -0.20 -3.48
CA THR A 156 6.94 0.58 -2.32
C THR A 156 7.18 -0.16 -1.00
N TYR A 157 7.05 -1.48 -0.99
CA TYR A 157 7.23 -2.29 0.21
C TYR A 157 8.64 -2.25 0.79
N ARG A 158 9.65 -1.79 0.04
CA ARG A 158 11.03 -1.69 0.57
C ARG A 158 11.15 -0.73 1.76
N GLY A 159 10.32 0.29 1.81
CA GLY A 159 10.29 1.26 2.92
C GLY A 159 9.57 0.77 4.16
N PHE A 160 8.74 -0.25 4.06
CA PHE A 160 8.05 -0.84 5.20
C PHE A 160 8.94 -1.81 5.97
N GLU A 161 8.92 -1.71 7.30
CA GLU A 161 9.47 -2.78 8.17
C GLU A 161 8.47 -3.94 8.28
N LEU A 162 7.19 -3.65 8.22
CA LEU A 162 6.11 -4.62 8.17
C LEU A 162 5.20 -4.29 6.97
N PRO A 163 5.47 -4.85 5.77
CA PRO A 163 4.60 -4.67 4.60
C PRO A 163 3.17 -5.12 4.88
N GLY A 164 2.20 -4.39 4.36
CA GLY A 164 0.79 -4.70 4.58
C GLY A 164 -0.05 -4.70 3.31
N ILE A 165 -1.25 -5.23 3.46
CA ILE A 165 -2.31 -5.26 2.45
C ILE A 165 -3.63 -4.84 3.06
N ASP A 166 -4.57 -4.39 2.23
CA ASP A 166 -5.98 -4.24 2.60
C ASP A 166 -6.83 -5.26 1.85
N MET A 167 -7.75 -5.91 2.56
CA MET A 167 -8.59 -6.96 1.99
C MET A 167 -10.06 -6.69 2.29
N LEU A 168 -10.70 -6.00 1.36
CA LEU A 168 -12.09 -5.54 1.46
C LEU A 168 -13.11 -6.57 0.97
N CYS A 169 -14.38 -6.39 1.36
CA CYS A 169 -15.55 -7.04 0.79
C CYS A 169 -15.57 -8.58 0.83
N ASN A 170 -14.83 -9.22 1.71
CA ASN A 170 -14.66 -10.69 1.71
C ASN A 170 -14.05 -11.22 0.40
N SER A 171 -13.23 -10.40 -0.29
CA SER A 171 -12.51 -10.77 -1.50
C SER A 171 -11.41 -11.78 -1.22
N VAL A 172 -10.95 -12.47 -2.27
CA VAL A 172 -9.77 -13.32 -2.23
C VAL A 172 -8.82 -12.86 -3.32
N GLU A 173 -7.77 -12.15 -2.92
CA GLU A 173 -6.77 -11.56 -3.81
C GLU A 173 -5.40 -12.18 -3.53
N LEU A 174 -5.16 -13.33 -4.13
CA LEU A 174 -3.94 -14.11 -3.88
C LEU A 174 -2.68 -13.36 -4.32
N SER A 175 -2.75 -12.61 -5.42
CA SER A 175 -1.62 -11.81 -5.93
C SER A 175 -1.23 -10.69 -4.95
N THR A 176 -2.20 -9.99 -4.37
CA THR A 176 -1.98 -8.95 -3.36
C THR A 176 -1.20 -9.50 -2.17
N ALA A 177 -1.71 -10.57 -1.55
CA ALA A 177 -1.04 -11.21 -0.42
C ALA A 177 0.36 -11.75 -0.76
N LYS A 178 0.53 -12.35 -1.95
CA LYS A 178 1.82 -12.91 -2.36
C LYS A 178 2.86 -11.85 -2.69
N GLN A 179 2.47 -10.68 -3.19
CA GLN A 179 3.38 -9.55 -3.40
C GLN A 179 3.97 -9.06 -2.09
N ALA A 180 3.11 -8.80 -1.09
CA ALA A 180 3.57 -8.35 0.24
C ALA A 180 4.44 -9.41 0.93
N GLN A 181 4.04 -10.69 0.88
CA GLN A 181 4.86 -11.79 1.39
C GLN A 181 6.22 -11.88 0.69
N SER A 182 6.23 -11.80 -0.64
CA SER A 182 7.46 -11.87 -1.43
C SER A 182 8.40 -10.72 -1.08
N ALA A 183 7.88 -9.50 -0.98
CA ALA A 183 8.65 -8.33 -0.55
C ALA A 183 9.20 -8.51 0.87
N SER A 184 8.37 -8.97 1.81
CA SER A 184 8.79 -9.28 3.18
C SER A 184 9.99 -10.23 3.20
N HIS A 185 9.94 -11.31 2.44
CA HIS A 185 11.06 -12.28 2.35
C HIS A 185 12.29 -11.67 1.69
N GLN A 186 12.14 -10.94 0.58
CA GLN A 186 13.26 -10.34 -0.14
C GLN A 186 14.00 -9.29 0.68
N TYR A 187 13.29 -8.52 1.50
CA TYR A 187 13.86 -7.49 2.37
C TYR A 187 14.19 -8.01 3.78
N GLY A 188 14.00 -9.31 4.05
CA GLY A 188 14.28 -9.92 5.35
C GLY A 188 13.40 -9.38 6.49
N ARG A 189 12.12 -9.12 6.20
CA ARG A 189 11.14 -8.66 7.18
C ARG A 189 10.50 -9.84 7.92
N GLU A 190 9.97 -9.59 9.12
CA GLU A 190 9.47 -10.66 10.01
C GLU A 190 8.05 -11.13 9.68
N GLY A 191 7.27 -10.36 8.89
CA GLY A 191 5.90 -10.71 8.60
C GLY A 191 5.21 -9.82 7.59
N VAL A 192 3.91 -9.99 7.48
CA VAL A 192 2.99 -9.21 6.65
C VAL A 192 1.77 -8.86 7.47
N LEU A 193 1.35 -7.60 7.41
CA LEU A 193 0.11 -7.14 8.01
C LEU A 193 -1.04 -7.21 7.00
N SER A 194 -2.24 -7.44 7.47
CA SER A 194 -3.46 -7.24 6.69
C SER A 194 -4.45 -6.40 7.46
N GLU A 195 -4.91 -5.31 6.87
CA GLU A 195 -6.18 -4.71 7.21
C GLU A 195 -7.27 -5.57 6.56
N LEU A 196 -8.25 -6.03 7.33
CA LEU A 196 -9.19 -7.00 6.82
C LEU A 196 -10.55 -6.87 7.49
N TYR A 197 -11.57 -7.47 6.86
CA TYR A 197 -12.98 -7.49 7.26
C TYR A 197 -13.76 -6.21 6.94
N GLY A 198 -13.12 -5.18 6.39
CA GLY A 198 -13.80 -3.97 5.94
C GLY A 198 -14.85 -4.26 4.86
N VAL A 199 -15.95 -3.49 4.87
CA VAL A 199 -17.03 -3.54 3.87
C VAL A 199 -17.70 -4.92 3.73
N THR A 200 -17.64 -5.75 4.76
CA THR A 200 -18.21 -7.11 4.76
C THR A 200 -19.68 -7.16 5.20
N ASN A 201 -20.20 -6.05 5.74
CA ASN A 201 -21.57 -5.91 6.23
C ASN A 201 -21.85 -6.61 7.58
N TRP A 202 -22.99 -6.27 8.20
CA TRP A 202 -23.42 -6.73 9.52
C TRP A 202 -23.73 -8.23 9.60
N THR A 203 -23.93 -8.87 8.48
CA THR A 203 -24.19 -10.33 8.39
C THR A 203 -22.92 -11.19 8.34
N PHE A 204 -21.74 -10.57 8.37
CA PHE A 204 -20.47 -11.28 8.31
C PHE A 204 -20.20 -12.00 9.63
N ASP A 205 -20.23 -13.33 9.59
CA ASP A 205 -20.16 -14.22 10.75
C ASP A 205 -18.74 -14.77 11.01
N PHE A 206 -18.57 -15.58 12.05
CA PHE A 206 -17.28 -16.18 12.40
C PHE A 206 -16.71 -17.10 11.32
N ARG A 207 -17.52 -17.68 10.45
CA ARG A 207 -17.03 -18.48 9.31
C ARG A 207 -16.35 -17.58 8.28
N GLY A 208 -16.94 -16.42 8.03
CA GLY A 208 -16.33 -15.41 7.17
C GLY A 208 -15.01 -14.90 7.75
N HIS A 209 -14.99 -14.52 9.03
CA HIS A 209 -13.76 -14.07 9.71
C HIS A 209 -12.67 -15.14 9.66
N LYS A 210 -13.04 -16.39 9.98
CA LYS A 210 -12.10 -17.51 9.92
C LYS A 210 -11.58 -17.76 8.51
N PHE A 211 -12.46 -17.80 7.52
CA PHE A 211 -12.07 -18.03 6.13
C PHE A 211 -11.10 -16.98 5.62
N GLN A 212 -11.42 -15.70 5.82
CA GLN A 212 -10.56 -14.60 5.40
C GLN A 212 -9.18 -14.64 6.07
N GLY A 213 -9.13 -14.87 7.34
CA GLY A 213 -7.85 -14.94 8.05
C GLY A 213 -7.05 -16.20 7.73
N ASP A 214 -7.69 -17.37 7.53
CA ASP A 214 -7.01 -18.64 7.28
C ASP A 214 -6.24 -18.62 5.94
N TRP A 215 -6.87 -18.20 4.84
CA TRP A 215 -6.18 -18.17 3.56
C TRP A 215 -5.08 -17.12 3.51
N GLN A 216 -5.28 -15.98 4.16
CA GLN A 216 -4.25 -14.94 4.27
C GLN A 216 -3.08 -15.42 5.12
N ALA A 217 -3.34 -16.07 6.25
CA ALA A 217 -2.30 -16.70 7.07
C ALA A 217 -1.51 -17.76 6.30
N ALA A 218 -2.19 -18.60 5.51
CA ALA A 218 -1.55 -19.59 4.65
C ALA A 218 -0.64 -18.95 3.56
N LEU A 219 -0.92 -17.70 3.18
CA LEU A 219 -0.09 -16.92 2.25
C LEU A 219 0.94 -16.03 2.94
N GLY A 220 1.07 -16.10 4.27
CA GLY A 220 2.15 -15.44 5.00
C GLY A 220 1.75 -14.17 5.75
N VAL A 221 0.46 -13.85 5.85
CA VAL A 221 -0.01 -12.77 6.73
C VAL A 221 0.12 -13.24 8.18
N THR A 222 0.83 -12.46 8.98
CA THR A 222 1.13 -12.75 10.39
C THR A 222 0.40 -11.82 11.36
N GLU A 223 0.12 -10.59 10.90
CA GLU A 223 -0.52 -9.56 11.70
C GLU A 223 -1.85 -9.16 11.09
N ARG A 224 -2.88 -9.00 11.95
CA ARG A 224 -4.23 -8.65 11.51
C ARG A 224 -4.68 -7.35 12.16
N VAL A 225 -5.04 -6.37 11.34
CA VAL A 225 -5.67 -5.13 11.75
C VAL A 225 -7.12 -5.17 11.31
N HIS A 226 -8.01 -5.29 12.26
CA HIS A 226 -9.44 -5.45 11.97
C HIS A 226 -10.07 -4.11 11.57
N HIS A 227 -10.65 -4.07 10.42
CA HIS A 227 -11.55 -3.00 10.02
C HIS A 227 -12.99 -3.39 10.37
N LEU A 228 -13.57 -2.85 11.44
CA LEU A 228 -12.99 -2.00 12.47
C LEU A 228 -13.75 -2.18 13.79
N SER A 229 -13.44 -1.37 14.77
CA SER A 229 -14.17 -1.29 16.03
C SER A 229 -14.59 0.16 16.29
N TRP A 230 -15.85 0.50 16.05
CA TRP A 230 -16.34 1.87 16.23
C TRP A 230 -16.46 2.24 17.69
N TYR A 231 -15.96 3.42 18.03
CA TYR A 231 -16.21 3.99 19.35
C TYR A 231 -17.70 4.28 19.55
N SER A 232 -18.40 4.75 18.52
CA SER A 232 -19.80 5.12 18.58
C SER A 232 -20.44 5.03 17.20
N MET A 233 -21.72 4.68 17.14
CA MET A 233 -22.54 4.75 15.92
C MET A 233 -23.19 6.14 15.71
N LYS A 234 -22.84 7.14 16.50
CA LYS A 234 -23.36 8.50 16.38
C LYS A 234 -22.72 9.22 15.19
N GLY A 235 -23.54 9.68 14.26
CA GLY A 235 -23.09 10.34 13.03
C GLY A 235 -22.93 9.36 11.87
N SER A 236 -23.11 9.82 10.63
CA SER A 236 -23.10 8.97 9.43
C SER A 236 -21.72 8.35 9.17
N ALA A 237 -20.66 9.14 9.26
CA ALA A 237 -19.29 8.70 9.05
C ALA A 237 -18.81 7.61 10.02
N LYS A 238 -19.50 7.43 11.15
CA LYS A 238 -19.21 6.37 12.12
C LYS A 238 -19.95 5.06 11.83
N ARG A 239 -20.65 4.96 10.70
CA ARG A 239 -21.46 3.79 10.32
C ARG A 239 -21.10 3.26 8.94
N ASP A 240 -20.08 3.84 8.32
CA ASP A 240 -19.58 3.37 7.05
C ASP A 240 -18.79 2.07 7.24
N TYR A 241 -18.81 1.25 6.23
CA TYR A 241 -18.01 0.02 6.13
C TYR A 241 -18.16 -0.98 7.29
N PRO A 242 -19.42 -1.41 7.64
CA PRO A 242 -19.62 -2.45 8.64
C PRO A 242 -19.01 -3.80 8.23
N ALA A 243 -18.79 -4.72 9.13
CA ALA A 243 -19.29 -4.70 10.50
C ALA A 243 -18.26 -4.14 11.48
N SER A 244 -18.76 -3.61 12.61
CA SER A 244 -17.92 -3.38 13.79
C SER A 244 -17.76 -4.69 14.57
N ILE A 245 -16.53 -5.01 14.98
CA ILE A 245 -16.22 -6.20 15.80
C ILE A 245 -16.35 -5.95 17.31
N SER A 246 -16.86 -4.79 17.71
CA SER A 246 -17.06 -4.41 19.11
C SER A 246 -18.53 -4.55 19.52
N TYR A 247 -18.91 -3.88 20.60
CA TYR A 247 -20.23 -3.98 21.26
C TYR A 247 -21.45 -3.71 20.36
N GLN A 248 -21.25 -3.14 19.19
CA GLN A 248 -22.31 -2.94 18.20
C GLN A 248 -22.73 -4.26 17.51
N SER A 249 -21.89 -5.27 17.53
CA SER A 249 -22.21 -6.59 16.98
C SER A 249 -22.70 -7.52 18.07
N PRO A 250 -23.77 -8.32 17.83
CA PRO A 250 -24.38 -9.16 18.86
C PRO A 250 -23.47 -10.28 19.36
N TRP A 251 -22.47 -10.67 18.58
CA TRP A 251 -21.53 -11.75 18.85
C TRP A 251 -20.22 -11.29 19.49
N TYR A 252 -20.02 -9.98 19.76
CA TYR A 252 -18.72 -9.47 20.17
C TYR A 252 -18.13 -10.10 21.43
N LYS A 253 -18.97 -10.50 22.37
CA LYS A 253 -18.53 -11.19 23.60
C LYS A 253 -17.88 -12.55 23.33
N ASN A 254 -18.17 -13.16 22.20
CA ASN A 254 -17.64 -14.45 21.77
C ASN A 254 -16.50 -14.31 20.75
N TYR A 255 -16.07 -13.08 20.45
CA TYR A 255 -15.07 -12.85 19.42
C TYR A 255 -13.70 -13.45 19.76
N SER A 256 -13.44 -13.74 21.03
CA SER A 256 -12.27 -14.48 21.50
C SER A 256 -12.09 -15.84 20.80
N TYR A 257 -13.16 -16.50 20.34
CA TYR A 257 -13.03 -17.74 19.57
C TYR A 257 -12.26 -17.55 18.26
N VAL A 258 -12.45 -16.40 17.61
CA VAL A 258 -11.72 -16.02 16.39
C VAL A 258 -10.28 -15.67 16.75
N GLU A 259 -10.07 -14.85 17.77
CA GLU A 259 -8.75 -14.41 18.18
C GLU A 259 -7.88 -15.55 18.73
N ASP A 260 -8.42 -16.44 19.53
CA ASP A 260 -7.72 -17.63 20.03
C ASP A 260 -7.31 -18.58 18.89
N HIS A 261 -8.13 -18.69 17.83
CA HIS A 261 -7.78 -19.46 16.64
C HIS A 261 -6.56 -18.86 15.95
N PHE A 262 -6.57 -17.57 15.68
CA PHE A 262 -5.46 -16.91 14.99
C PHE A 262 -4.21 -16.78 15.85
N ALA A 263 -4.32 -16.60 17.15
CA ALA A 263 -3.18 -16.65 18.05
C ALA A 263 -2.42 -17.99 17.94
N ARG A 264 -3.14 -19.11 17.84
CA ARG A 264 -2.53 -20.44 17.63
C ARG A 264 -1.90 -20.56 16.24
N ILE A 265 -2.60 -20.11 15.19
CA ILE A 265 -2.09 -20.15 13.80
C ILE A 265 -0.85 -19.29 13.68
N SER A 266 -0.87 -18.04 14.12
CA SER A 266 0.26 -17.12 14.06
C SER A 266 1.47 -17.70 14.83
N THR A 267 1.23 -18.28 16.01
CA THR A 267 2.30 -18.96 16.76
C THR A 267 2.95 -20.10 15.98
N ALA A 268 2.20 -20.83 15.16
CA ALA A 268 2.74 -21.91 14.35
C ALA A 268 3.46 -21.38 13.09
N LEU A 269 2.86 -20.41 12.39
CA LEU A 269 3.33 -19.93 11.09
C LEU A 269 4.49 -18.95 11.18
N THR A 270 4.68 -18.29 12.31
CA THR A 270 5.84 -17.38 12.54
C THR A 270 7.10 -18.11 13.01
N ARG A 271 7.06 -19.44 13.12
CA ARG A 271 8.22 -20.27 13.49
C ARG A 271 8.84 -20.91 12.25
N GLY A 272 10.15 -20.84 12.16
CA GLY A 272 10.91 -21.39 11.02
C GLY A 272 11.18 -20.34 9.95
N VAL A 273 11.67 -20.82 8.82
CA VAL A 273 11.97 -20.01 7.64
C VAL A 273 11.22 -20.57 6.44
N PRO A 274 10.79 -19.72 5.51
CA PRO A 274 10.11 -20.17 4.30
C PRO A 274 11.08 -20.98 3.42
N ASP A 275 10.63 -22.15 2.94
CA ASP A 275 11.33 -22.96 1.94
C ASP A 275 10.74 -22.65 0.56
N VAL A 276 11.37 -21.74 -0.17
CA VAL A 276 10.88 -21.22 -1.45
C VAL A 276 11.81 -21.64 -2.57
N ASN A 277 11.30 -22.48 -3.48
CA ASN A 277 12.07 -23.06 -4.59
C ASN A 277 11.61 -22.56 -5.98
N VAL A 278 10.56 -21.74 -6.03
CA VAL A 278 9.98 -21.21 -7.27
C VAL A 278 9.90 -19.70 -7.19
N ALA A 279 10.48 -19.00 -8.17
CA ALA A 279 10.30 -17.58 -8.38
C ALA A 279 9.26 -17.34 -9.48
N VAL A 280 8.39 -16.35 -9.23
CA VAL A 280 7.42 -15.87 -10.21
C VAL A 280 7.79 -14.42 -10.54
N ILE A 281 7.96 -14.13 -11.83
CA ILE A 281 8.21 -12.75 -12.28
C ILE A 281 6.91 -11.95 -12.17
N HIS A 282 6.98 -10.78 -11.54
CA HIS A 282 5.92 -9.78 -11.54
C HIS A 282 6.14 -8.81 -12.70
N PRO A 283 5.42 -8.96 -13.83
CA PRO A 283 5.80 -8.32 -15.08
C PRO A 283 5.18 -6.93 -15.23
N ILE A 284 5.28 -6.05 -14.22
CA ILE A 284 4.68 -4.72 -14.24
C ILE A 284 5.21 -3.87 -15.41
N GLU A 285 6.50 -3.97 -15.67
CA GLU A 285 7.17 -3.25 -16.77
C GLU A 285 6.65 -3.65 -18.16
N SER A 286 6.10 -4.86 -18.29
CA SER A 286 5.47 -5.29 -19.53
C SER A 286 4.09 -4.66 -19.77
N TYR A 287 3.54 -4.03 -18.74
CA TYR A 287 2.27 -3.31 -18.82
C TYR A 287 2.46 -1.82 -19.16
N TRP A 288 3.54 -1.23 -18.74
CA TRP A 288 3.87 0.19 -18.93
C TRP A 288 3.93 0.69 -20.37
#